data_9eaedf3092c03d5c5fd96139256535d1
#
_entry.id   9eaedf3092c03d5c5fd96139256535d1
#
_cell.length_a   1.000
_cell.length_b   1.000
_cell.length_c   1.000
_cell.angle_alpha   90.00
_cell.angle_beta   90.00
_cell.angle_gamma   90.00
#
_symmetry.space_group_name_H-M   'P 1'
#
loop_
_entity.id
_entity.type
_entity.pdbx_description
1 polymer ?
#
loop_
_entity_poly.entity_id
_entity_poly.type
_entity_poly.pdbx_seq_one_letter_code
_entity_poly.pdbx_strand_id
1 'polypeptide(L)'
;MKGVKALNKRKIKHLIVHHSVSNWGDGSVIMGWHTNPKPKGNGWKAPGYHVVVCNGFPNYNAWSKRKTIAAADGRVDRIWPEDRTSNGCKYANADSLHVCLIGDFDKDTPTERQMEKLTDLLAFWCRKYGLNPHTAIFGHGEMQRKIGKEKYSKSCPGKNVSMNAVRAAIAEKLAPREVKK
;
A
#
# COMPACT_ATOMS: atom_id res chain seq x y z
N MET A 1 -22.83 -19.25 28.61
CA MET A 1 -22.09 -18.22 27.84
C MET A 1 -21.15 -18.93 26.86
N LYS A 2 -21.37 -18.82 25.55
CA LYS A 2 -20.47 -19.43 24.55
C LYS A 2 -19.24 -18.51 24.44
N GLY A 3 -18.06 -19.05 24.82
CA GLY A 3 -16.80 -18.31 24.76
C GLY A 3 -16.55 -17.76 23.34
N VAL A 4 -16.29 -16.47 23.24
CA VAL A 4 -15.83 -15.81 22.01
C VAL A 4 -14.50 -16.44 21.66
N LYS A 5 -14.46 -17.29 20.60
CA LYS A 5 -13.21 -17.82 20.04
C LYS A 5 -12.32 -16.62 19.72
N ALA A 6 -11.17 -16.51 20.38
CA ALA A 6 -10.15 -15.53 20.03
C ALA A 6 -9.83 -15.72 18.53
N LEU A 7 -10.13 -14.70 17.72
CA LEU A 7 -9.76 -14.67 16.32
C LEU A 7 -8.24 -14.84 16.27
N ASN A 8 -7.76 -15.91 15.60
CA ASN A 8 -6.34 -16.14 15.37
C ASN A 8 -5.78 -14.91 14.65
N LYS A 9 -5.10 -14.01 15.38
CA LYS A 9 -4.51 -12.81 14.82
C LYS A 9 -3.49 -13.23 13.76
N ARG A 10 -3.67 -12.78 12.51
CA ARG A 10 -2.68 -12.97 11.44
C ARG A 10 -1.30 -12.52 11.93
N LYS A 11 -0.28 -13.35 11.74
CA LYS A 11 1.10 -12.96 12.01
C LYS A 11 1.63 -12.19 10.80
N ILE A 12 1.63 -10.87 10.88
CA ILE A 12 2.16 -10.02 9.81
C ILE A 12 3.68 -10.06 9.85
N LYS A 13 4.31 -10.31 8.68
CA LYS A 13 5.76 -10.36 8.49
C LYS A 13 6.24 -9.36 7.43
N HIS A 14 5.37 -8.98 6.48
CA HIS A 14 5.75 -8.16 5.35
C HIS A 14 4.77 -7.01 5.12
N LEU A 15 5.31 -5.88 4.67
CA LEU A 15 4.59 -4.70 4.24
C LEU A 15 4.93 -4.48 2.77
N ILE A 16 3.92 -4.55 1.89
CA ILE A 16 4.14 -4.52 0.44
C ILE A 16 3.57 -3.24 -0.14
N VAL A 17 4.42 -2.50 -0.83
CA VAL A 17 4.09 -1.24 -1.49
C VAL A 17 3.76 -1.49 -2.94
N HIS A 18 2.67 -0.86 -3.41
CA HIS A 18 2.17 -0.92 -4.77
C HIS A 18 1.92 0.46 -5.35
N HIS A 19 1.80 0.54 -6.67
CA HIS A 19 1.13 1.62 -7.37
C HIS A 19 -0.10 1.09 -8.13
N SER A 20 -1.05 1.98 -8.42
CA SER A 20 -2.30 1.61 -9.10
C SER A 20 -2.16 1.49 -10.62
N VAL A 21 -1.08 2.03 -11.20
CA VAL A 21 -0.89 2.28 -12.65
C VAL A 21 -1.93 3.26 -13.22
N SER A 22 -2.87 3.72 -12.43
CA SER A 22 -3.86 4.73 -12.79
C SER A 22 -3.48 6.07 -12.17
N ASN A 23 -3.52 7.15 -12.96
CA ASN A 23 -3.20 8.51 -12.50
C ASN A 23 -4.36 9.18 -11.74
N TRP A 24 -5.45 8.48 -11.51
CA TRP A 24 -6.61 8.96 -10.74
C TRP A 24 -7.28 7.79 -10.01
N GLY A 25 -8.06 8.13 -9.02
CA GLY A 25 -8.83 7.19 -8.22
C GLY A 25 -8.64 7.44 -6.72
N ASP A 26 -9.36 6.64 -5.96
CA ASP A 26 -9.32 6.60 -4.50
C ASP A 26 -9.61 5.18 -4.00
N GLY A 27 -9.77 5.03 -2.69
CA GLY A 27 -10.06 3.73 -2.11
C GLY A 27 -11.34 3.08 -2.64
N SER A 28 -12.39 3.86 -2.93
CA SER A 28 -13.65 3.33 -3.45
C SER A 28 -13.52 2.88 -4.90
N VAL A 29 -12.79 3.62 -5.71
CA VAL A 29 -12.48 3.27 -7.11
C VAL A 29 -11.67 1.98 -7.17
N ILE A 30 -10.59 1.87 -6.39
CA ILE A 30 -9.76 0.67 -6.31
C ILE A 30 -10.58 -0.55 -5.82
N MET A 31 -11.40 -0.36 -4.79
CA MET A 31 -12.30 -1.41 -4.31
C MET A 31 -13.21 -1.88 -5.44
N GLY A 32 -13.86 -0.96 -6.16
CA GLY A 32 -14.74 -1.28 -7.27
C GLY A 32 -14.04 -2.05 -8.40
N TRP A 33 -12.84 -1.62 -8.83
CA TRP A 33 -12.08 -2.32 -9.87
C TRP A 33 -11.69 -3.74 -9.47
N HIS A 34 -11.46 -3.98 -8.18
CA HIS A 34 -11.09 -5.31 -7.69
C HIS A 34 -12.29 -6.21 -7.44
N THR A 35 -13.38 -5.69 -6.85
CA THR A 35 -14.44 -6.55 -6.30
C THR A 35 -15.75 -6.54 -7.07
N ASN A 36 -16.04 -5.50 -7.88
CA ASN A 36 -17.24 -5.51 -8.71
C ASN A 36 -17.21 -6.69 -9.68
N PRO A 37 -18.39 -7.26 -9.98
CA PRO A 37 -18.48 -8.32 -11.00
C PRO A 37 -17.97 -7.85 -12.36
N LYS A 38 -17.46 -8.79 -13.16
CA LYS A 38 -17.12 -8.52 -14.56
C LYS A 38 -18.37 -8.06 -15.32
N PRO A 39 -18.24 -7.15 -16.28
CA PRO A 39 -17.02 -6.51 -16.79
C PRO A 39 -16.57 -5.28 -15.99
N LYS A 40 -17.31 -4.83 -14.95
CA LYS A 40 -17.05 -3.58 -14.20
C LYS A 40 -15.84 -3.69 -13.26
N GLY A 41 -15.43 -4.88 -12.90
CA GLY A 41 -14.30 -5.16 -12.05
C GLY A 41 -13.77 -6.59 -12.24
N ASN A 42 -12.86 -7.01 -11.37
CA ASN A 42 -12.24 -8.33 -11.45
C ASN A 42 -13.10 -9.46 -10.82
N GLY A 43 -14.15 -9.13 -10.07
CA GLY A 43 -14.98 -10.07 -9.35
C GLY A 43 -14.26 -10.76 -8.17
N TRP A 44 -13.23 -10.14 -7.61
CA TRP A 44 -12.48 -10.73 -6.50
C TRP A 44 -13.27 -10.66 -5.19
N LYS A 45 -13.11 -11.67 -4.33
CA LYS A 45 -13.73 -11.72 -3.00
C LYS A 45 -13.11 -10.73 -2.00
N ALA A 46 -11.89 -10.29 -2.25
CA ALA A 46 -11.16 -9.31 -1.44
C ALA A 46 -10.36 -8.39 -2.36
N PRO A 47 -10.17 -7.10 -2.01
CA PRO A 47 -9.35 -6.19 -2.80
C PRO A 47 -7.87 -6.59 -2.74
N GLY A 48 -7.05 -5.97 -3.60
CA GLY A 48 -5.61 -6.17 -3.59
C GLY A 48 -4.92 -5.52 -2.40
N TYR A 49 -5.51 -4.49 -1.82
CA TYR A 49 -4.83 -3.63 -0.84
C TYR A 49 -5.66 -3.44 0.42
N HIS A 50 -4.97 -3.17 1.55
CA HIS A 50 -5.58 -2.77 2.82
C HIS A 50 -5.79 -1.27 2.88
N VAL A 51 -4.86 -0.52 2.28
CA VAL A 51 -4.83 0.93 2.29
C VAL A 51 -4.50 1.48 0.91
N VAL A 52 -5.14 2.59 0.56
CA VAL A 52 -4.85 3.40 -0.64
C VAL A 52 -4.42 4.80 -0.21
N VAL A 53 -3.35 5.33 -0.79
CA VAL A 53 -2.90 6.72 -0.60
C VAL A 53 -3.15 7.49 -1.88
N CYS A 54 -4.03 8.47 -1.81
CA CYS A 54 -4.54 9.22 -2.95
C CYS A 54 -3.56 10.33 -3.40
N ASN A 55 -3.67 10.75 -4.67
CA ASN A 55 -2.78 11.74 -5.32
C ASN A 55 -3.45 13.08 -5.67
N GLY A 56 -4.60 13.39 -5.09
CA GLY A 56 -5.32 14.61 -5.41
C GLY A 56 -6.27 14.53 -6.61
N PHE A 57 -6.30 13.43 -7.35
CA PHE A 57 -7.24 13.18 -8.46
C PHE A 57 -8.20 12.02 -8.15
N PRO A 58 -9.27 12.25 -7.36
CA PRO A 58 -10.13 11.17 -6.89
C PRO A 58 -10.97 10.52 -8.00
N ASN A 59 -11.10 11.15 -9.17
CA ASN A 59 -11.85 10.65 -10.31
C ASN A 59 -11.28 11.14 -11.65
N TYR A 60 -11.73 10.50 -12.74
CA TYR A 60 -11.29 10.82 -14.09
C TYR A 60 -11.53 12.29 -14.49
N ASN A 61 -12.65 12.89 -14.09
CA ASN A 61 -12.96 14.28 -14.44
C ASN A 61 -11.98 15.27 -13.80
N ALA A 62 -11.59 15.06 -12.55
CA ALA A 62 -10.57 15.87 -11.88
C ALA A 62 -9.21 15.75 -12.59
N TRP A 63 -8.82 14.51 -12.93
CA TRP A 63 -7.56 14.24 -13.62
C TRP A 63 -7.53 14.78 -15.05
N SER A 64 -8.55 14.53 -15.87
CA SER A 64 -8.60 14.99 -17.26
C SER A 64 -8.58 16.50 -17.40
N LYS A 65 -9.15 17.22 -16.43
CA LYS A 65 -9.13 18.69 -16.36
C LYS A 65 -7.91 19.25 -15.61
N ARG A 66 -6.96 18.40 -15.19
CA ARG A 66 -5.79 18.79 -14.39
C ARG A 66 -6.15 19.60 -13.12
N LYS A 67 -7.33 19.33 -12.57
CA LYS A 67 -7.85 20.01 -11.37
C LYS A 67 -7.61 19.15 -10.14
N THR A 68 -6.49 19.37 -9.47
CA THR A 68 -6.19 18.71 -8.20
C THR A 68 -7.13 19.15 -7.09
N ILE A 69 -7.51 18.22 -6.23
CA ILE A 69 -8.25 18.46 -5.00
C ILE A 69 -7.26 18.28 -3.84
N ALA A 70 -6.81 19.41 -3.27
CA ALA A 70 -5.75 19.40 -2.25
C ALA A 70 -6.05 18.50 -1.05
N ALA A 71 -7.32 18.45 -0.61
CA ALA A 71 -7.75 17.57 0.48
C ALA A 71 -7.70 16.07 0.14
N ALA A 72 -7.62 15.72 -1.14
CA ALA A 72 -7.48 14.35 -1.60
C ALA A 72 -6.03 13.94 -1.84
N ASP A 73 -5.06 14.88 -1.90
CA ASP A 73 -3.65 14.56 -2.01
C ASP A 73 -3.09 14.08 -0.66
N GLY A 74 -2.53 12.90 -0.63
CA GLY A 74 -2.08 12.24 0.59
C GLY A 74 -3.20 11.67 1.46
N ARG A 75 -4.49 11.74 1.05
CA ARG A 75 -5.59 11.09 1.79
C ARG A 75 -5.36 9.59 1.86
N VAL A 76 -5.52 9.04 3.08
CA VAL A 76 -5.30 7.62 3.37
C VAL A 76 -6.63 6.92 3.52
N ASP A 77 -7.02 6.14 2.53
CA ASP A 77 -8.26 5.38 2.53
C ASP A 77 -8.01 3.94 2.99
N ARG A 78 -8.56 3.57 4.15
CA ARG A 78 -8.51 2.19 4.67
C ARG A 78 -9.67 1.41 4.06
N ILE A 79 -9.38 0.49 3.15
CA ILE A 79 -10.39 -0.20 2.34
C ILE A 79 -10.58 -1.68 2.72
N TRP A 80 -9.63 -2.25 3.48
CA TRP A 80 -9.73 -3.64 3.92
C TRP A 80 -9.15 -3.82 5.32
N PRO A 81 -9.79 -4.62 6.19
CA PRO A 81 -9.29 -4.85 7.55
C PRO A 81 -7.92 -5.54 7.57
N GLU A 82 -7.05 -5.11 8.49
CA GLU A 82 -5.69 -5.67 8.62
C GLU A 82 -5.68 -7.13 9.09
N ASP A 83 -6.73 -7.60 9.75
CA ASP A 83 -6.91 -8.98 10.20
C ASP A 83 -7.39 -9.93 9.08
N ARG A 84 -7.74 -9.40 7.90
CA ARG A 84 -8.14 -10.17 6.73
C ARG A 84 -7.07 -10.16 5.65
N THR A 85 -6.92 -11.28 4.94
CA THR A 85 -6.01 -11.38 3.79
C THR A 85 -6.56 -10.61 2.60
N SER A 86 -5.73 -9.83 1.92
CA SER A 86 -6.03 -9.18 0.63
C SER A 86 -5.31 -9.87 -0.53
N ASN A 87 -5.58 -9.49 -1.77
CA ASN A 87 -5.09 -10.16 -2.99
C ASN A 87 -3.93 -9.41 -3.71
N GLY A 88 -3.07 -8.69 -2.96
CA GLY A 88 -2.07 -7.78 -3.54
C GLY A 88 -0.83 -8.44 -4.12
N CYS A 89 -0.38 -9.56 -3.56
CA CYS A 89 0.85 -10.23 -4.00
C CYS A 89 0.68 -11.75 -3.92
N LYS A 90 0.48 -12.40 -5.06
CA LYS A 90 0.28 -13.85 -5.14
C LYS A 90 1.42 -14.59 -4.44
N TYR A 91 1.09 -15.56 -3.60
CA TYR A 91 1.96 -16.36 -2.73
C TYR A 91 2.55 -15.65 -1.49
N ALA A 92 2.31 -14.34 -1.31
CA ALA A 92 2.75 -13.59 -0.13
C ALA A 92 1.61 -12.88 0.62
N ASN A 93 0.34 -13.16 0.30
CA ASN A 93 -0.80 -12.44 0.89
C ASN A 93 -1.07 -12.80 2.35
N ALA A 94 -0.79 -14.04 2.76
CA ALA A 94 -1.23 -14.59 4.06
C ALA A 94 -0.63 -13.83 5.26
N ASP A 95 0.61 -13.38 5.15
CA ASP A 95 1.37 -12.72 6.21
C ASP A 95 1.82 -11.31 5.83
N SER A 96 1.13 -10.68 4.87
CA SER A 96 1.45 -9.34 4.38
C SER A 96 0.31 -8.34 4.56
N LEU A 97 0.68 -7.08 4.81
CA LEU A 97 -0.19 -5.92 4.59
C LEU A 97 0.21 -5.22 3.30
N HIS A 98 -0.76 -4.67 2.60
CA HIS A 98 -0.57 -4.05 1.29
C HIS A 98 -1.05 -2.61 1.31
N VAL A 99 -0.21 -1.68 0.83
CA VAL A 99 -0.55 -0.29 0.59
C VAL A 99 -0.33 0.06 -0.87
N CYS A 100 -1.28 0.77 -1.48
CA CYS A 100 -1.22 1.22 -2.85
C CYS A 100 -1.21 2.74 -2.93
N LEU A 101 -0.27 3.31 -3.68
CA LEU A 101 -0.27 4.71 -4.07
C LEU A 101 -1.02 4.86 -5.39
N ILE A 102 -1.94 5.83 -5.50
CA ILE A 102 -2.55 6.18 -6.79
C ILE A 102 -1.51 6.88 -7.66
N GLY A 103 -1.22 6.31 -8.82
CA GLY A 103 -0.25 6.85 -9.79
C GLY A 103 0.33 5.76 -10.69
N ASP A 104 0.95 6.17 -11.79
CA ASP A 104 1.80 5.34 -12.68
C ASP A 104 3.27 5.77 -12.50
N PHE A 105 3.94 5.20 -11.52
CA PHE A 105 5.30 5.60 -11.15
C PHE A 105 6.40 4.93 -11.97
N ASP A 106 6.05 4.32 -13.07
CA ASP A 106 6.98 4.07 -14.17
C ASP A 106 7.15 5.30 -15.07
N LYS A 107 6.21 6.27 -15.00
CA LYS A 107 6.18 7.51 -15.80
C LYS A 107 6.30 8.75 -14.93
N ASP A 108 5.50 8.82 -13.88
CA ASP A 108 5.41 9.96 -12.97
C ASP A 108 6.15 9.70 -11.65
N THR A 109 6.12 10.66 -10.73
CA THR A 109 6.61 10.52 -9.36
C THR A 109 5.45 10.66 -8.36
N PRO A 110 5.50 9.97 -7.21
CA PRO A 110 4.54 10.24 -6.14
C PRO A 110 4.62 11.69 -5.67
N THR A 111 3.49 12.24 -5.20
CA THR A 111 3.53 13.55 -4.54
C THR A 111 4.27 13.48 -3.21
N GLU A 112 4.77 14.61 -2.73
CA GLU A 112 5.42 14.70 -1.40
C GLU A 112 4.48 14.23 -0.30
N ARG A 113 3.19 14.61 -0.39
CA ARG A 113 2.15 14.19 0.57
C ARG A 113 1.89 12.68 0.51
N GLN A 114 1.89 12.08 -0.68
CA GLN A 114 1.80 10.61 -0.77
C GLN A 114 2.98 9.94 -0.07
N MET A 115 4.20 10.41 -0.28
CA MET A 115 5.40 9.84 0.34
C MET A 115 5.44 10.03 1.85
N GLU A 116 5.02 11.22 2.34
CA GLU A 116 4.86 11.49 3.77
C GLU A 116 3.90 10.47 4.40
N LYS A 117 2.69 10.33 3.84
CA LYS A 117 1.65 9.44 4.38
C LYS A 117 2.01 7.96 4.24
N LEU A 118 2.69 7.58 3.15
CA LEU A 118 3.22 6.22 2.99
C LEU A 118 4.21 5.89 4.13
N THR A 119 5.18 6.77 4.37
CA THR A 119 6.22 6.53 5.38
C THR A 119 5.65 6.56 6.80
N ASP A 120 4.67 7.43 7.10
CA ASP A 120 3.95 7.45 8.37
C ASP A 120 3.19 6.14 8.61
N LEU A 121 2.44 5.67 7.61
CA LEU A 121 1.67 4.43 7.69
C LEU A 121 2.59 3.22 7.90
N LEU A 122 3.67 3.13 7.13
CA LEU A 122 4.61 2.01 7.23
C LEU A 122 5.37 2.03 8.56
N ALA A 123 5.75 3.21 9.08
CA ALA A 123 6.34 3.34 10.42
C ALA A 123 5.34 2.92 11.51
N PHE A 124 4.08 3.32 11.40
CA PHE A 124 3.02 2.87 12.30
C PHE A 124 2.88 1.34 12.28
N TRP A 125 2.84 0.71 11.11
CA TRP A 125 2.76 -0.75 11.01
C TRP A 125 4.01 -1.46 11.53
N CYS A 126 5.21 -0.90 11.29
CA CYS A 126 6.45 -1.45 11.86
C CYS A 126 6.39 -1.48 13.39
N ARG A 127 5.97 -0.37 14.03
CA ARG A 127 5.78 -0.32 15.50
C ARG A 127 4.72 -1.33 15.97
N LYS A 128 3.57 -1.34 15.31
CA LYS A 128 2.41 -2.19 15.68
C LYS A 128 2.72 -3.67 15.63
N TYR A 129 3.51 -4.10 14.65
CA TYR A 129 3.80 -5.52 14.40
C TYR A 129 5.23 -5.95 14.77
N GLY A 130 6.03 -5.05 15.33
CA GLY A 130 7.42 -5.33 15.72
C GLY A 130 8.32 -5.65 14.52
N LEU A 131 8.16 -4.92 13.41
CA LEU A 131 8.85 -5.20 12.16
C LEU A 131 10.07 -4.28 11.96
N ASN A 132 11.18 -4.85 11.47
CA ASN A 132 12.34 -4.08 11.02
C ASN A 132 12.07 -3.57 9.58
N PRO A 133 12.15 -2.25 9.31
CA PRO A 133 11.84 -1.69 8.00
C PRO A 133 12.73 -2.23 6.88
N HIS A 134 14.00 -2.53 7.16
CA HIS A 134 14.94 -3.01 6.13
C HIS A 134 14.64 -4.44 5.67
N THR A 135 14.04 -5.27 6.52
CA THR A 135 13.80 -6.70 6.22
C THR A 135 12.35 -7.06 6.01
N ALA A 136 11.40 -6.14 6.35
CA ALA A 136 9.97 -6.40 6.25
C ALA A 136 9.27 -5.60 5.15
N ILE A 137 9.84 -4.48 4.66
CA ILE A 137 9.20 -3.63 3.66
C ILE A 137 9.74 -3.93 2.27
N PHE A 138 8.84 -4.21 1.35
CA PHE A 138 9.15 -4.56 -0.04
C PHE A 138 8.25 -3.82 -1.03
N GLY A 139 8.77 -3.48 -2.21
CA GLY A 139 7.94 -3.28 -3.38
C GLY A 139 7.35 -4.61 -3.86
N HIS A 140 6.22 -4.58 -4.57
CA HIS A 140 5.59 -5.80 -5.09
C HIS A 140 6.57 -6.65 -5.91
N GLY A 141 7.29 -6.03 -6.86
CA GLY A 141 8.29 -6.73 -7.68
C GLY A 141 9.45 -7.28 -6.86
N GLU A 142 9.91 -6.56 -5.82
CA GLU A 142 10.94 -7.07 -4.90
C GLU A 142 10.47 -8.32 -4.15
N MET A 143 9.21 -8.32 -3.65
CA MET A 143 8.65 -9.47 -2.95
C MET A 143 8.53 -10.68 -3.88
N GLN A 144 8.09 -10.50 -5.13
CA GLN A 144 7.99 -11.61 -6.09
C GLN A 144 9.36 -12.25 -6.37
N ARG A 145 10.42 -11.45 -6.51
CA ARG A 145 11.80 -11.96 -6.64
C ARG A 145 12.24 -12.70 -5.38
N LYS A 146 12.03 -12.08 -4.20
CA LYS A 146 12.39 -12.66 -2.89
C LYS A 146 11.84 -14.08 -2.68
N ILE A 147 10.60 -14.33 -3.13
CA ILE A 147 9.94 -15.63 -2.96
C ILE A 147 10.14 -16.59 -4.14
N GLY A 148 11.08 -16.29 -5.05
CA GLY A 148 11.38 -17.15 -6.22
C GLY A 148 10.24 -17.23 -7.24
N LYS A 149 9.52 -16.13 -7.44
CA LYS A 149 8.39 -16.01 -8.38
C LYS A 149 8.63 -14.92 -9.42
N GLU A 150 9.85 -14.85 -9.95
CA GLU A 150 10.32 -13.82 -10.88
C GLU A 150 9.42 -13.63 -12.08
N LYS A 151 8.82 -14.70 -12.60
CA LYS A 151 7.85 -14.62 -13.73
C LYS A 151 6.62 -13.75 -13.43
N TYR A 152 6.33 -13.47 -12.16
CA TYR A 152 5.27 -12.54 -11.72
C TYR A 152 5.81 -11.18 -11.31
N SER A 153 7.15 -11.00 -11.32
CA SER A 153 7.77 -9.74 -10.95
C SER A 153 7.37 -8.63 -11.93
N LYS A 154 7.06 -7.48 -11.37
CA LYS A 154 6.68 -6.26 -12.08
C LYS A 154 7.54 -5.11 -11.58
N SER A 155 7.54 -3.98 -12.29
CA SER A 155 8.14 -2.72 -11.83
C SER A 155 7.48 -2.15 -10.56
N CYS A 156 6.27 -2.63 -10.20
CA CYS A 156 5.51 -2.16 -9.05
C CYS A 156 6.34 -2.15 -7.76
N PRO A 157 6.39 -1.00 -7.06
CA PRO A 157 5.55 0.20 -7.14
C PRO A 157 5.95 1.24 -8.18
N GLY A 158 6.75 0.90 -9.17
CA GLY A 158 7.25 1.77 -10.22
C GLY A 158 8.72 2.16 -10.02
N LYS A 159 9.45 2.36 -11.13
CA LYS A 159 10.90 2.64 -11.14
C LYS A 159 11.26 3.96 -10.43
N ASN A 160 10.31 4.90 -10.36
CA ASN A 160 10.49 6.20 -9.74
C ASN A 160 10.18 6.19 -8.22
N VAL A 161 9.87 5.02 -7.63
CA VAL A 161 9.73 4.83 -6.18
C VAL A 161 10.94 4.08 -5.65
N SER A 162 11.88 4.79 -5.04
CA SER A 162 13.04 4.18 -4.40
C SER A 162 12.67 3.48 -3.11
N MET A 163 12.56 2.15 -3.12
CA MET A 163 12.27 1.38 -1.91
C MET A 163 13.37 1.46 -0.86
N ASN A 164 14.63 1.71 -1.27
CA ASN A 164 15.73 1.95 -0.33
C ASN A 164 15.54 3.28 0.41
N ALA A 165 15.15 4.35 -0.28
CA ALA A 165 14.84 5.63 0.35
C ALA A 165 13.62 5.52 1.29
N VAL A 166 12.57 4.78 0.88
CA VAL A 166 11.40 4.50 1.73
C VAL A 166 11.83 3.80 3.03
N ARG A 167 12.61 2.73 2.95
CA ARG A 167 13.10 1.99 4.13
C ARG A 167 13.96 2.87 5.06
N ALA A 168 14.86 3.69 4.49
CA ALA A 168 15.69 4.60 5.26
C ALA A 168 14.88 5.67 6.00
N ALA A 169 13.94 6.32 5.33
CA ALA A 169 13.05 7.31 5.95
C ALA A 169 12.21 6.72 7.09
N ILE A 170 11.79 5.45 6.96
CA ILE A 170 11.04 4.78 8.03
C ILE A 170 11.96 4.41 9.19
N ALA A 171 13.18 3.95 8.93
CA ALA A 171 14.16 3.66 9.98
C ALA A 171 14.47 4.93 10.79
N GLU A 172 14.62 6.08 10.14
CA GLU A 172 14.81 7.38 10.80
C GLU A 172 13.60 7.75 11.67
N LYS A 173 12.35 7.58 11.16
CA LYS A 173 11.12 7.82 11.95
C LYS A 173 10.98 6.88 13.15
N LEU A 174 11.63 5.73 13.14
CA LEU A 174 11.59 4.74 14.21
C LEU A 174 12.72 4.92 15.22
N ALA A 175 13.77 5.64 14.87
CA ALA A 175 14.88 5.92 15.77
C ALA A 175 14.39 6.63 17.05
N PRO A 176 14.96 6.34 18.21
CA PRO A 176 14.67 7.08 19.43
C PRO A 176 14.95 8.57 19.20
N ARG A 177 13.97 9.43 19.55
CA ARG A 177 14.24 10.87 19.54
C ARG A 177 15.20 11.18 20.66
N GLU A 178 16.39 11.71 20.34
CA GLU A 178 17.26 12.27 21.34
C GLU A 178 16.51 13.40 22.06
N VAL A 179 16.18 13.17 23.33
CA VAL A 179 15.68 14.22 24.19
C VAL A 179 16.86 15.16 24.45
N LYS A 180 16.95 16.27 23.73
CA LYS A 180 17.88 17.34 24.10
C LYS A 180 17.55 17.75 25.52
N LYS A 181 18.45 17.43 26.45
CA LYS A 181 18.44 17.92 27.81
C LYS A 181 18.70 19.42 27.85
#